data_66377513a5f08859e10dfa8643e7a6f7
#
_entry.id   66377513a5f08859e10dfa8643e7a6f7
#
_cell.length_a   1.000
_cell.length_b   1.000
_cell.length_c   1.000
_cell.angle_alpha   90.00
_cell.angle_beta   90.00
_cell.angle_gamma   90.00
#
_symmetry.space_group_name_H-M   'P 1'
#
loop_
_entity.id
_entity.type
_entity.pdbx_description
1 polymer ?
#
loop_
_entity_poly.entity_id
_entity_poly.type
_entity_poly.pdbx_seq_one_letter_code
_entity_poly.pdbx_strand_id
1 'polypeptide(L)'
;WIMQVMNWDALTGLTAYDFPTRTITAAGSSAAFHRRYTSITPSSLHFTFSLWQETSALFEETVTLYPVSLDSYLSLHETAGFRCEGAYSDFSGNPLRDLPGTGMVLVFRKG
;
A
#
# COMPACT_ATOMS: atom_id res chain seq x y z
N TRP A 1 -0.29 -6.37 18.76
CA TRP A 1 -0.04 -6.70 17.36
C TRP A 1 -0.35 -5.51 16.48
N ILE A 2 0.63 -5.06 15.76
CA ILE A 2 0.50 -3.93 14.83
C ILE A 2 0.90 -4.43 13.45
N MET A 3 0.10 -4.10 12.44
CA MET A 3 0.42 -4.42 11.06
C MET A 3 0.17 -3.22 10.15
N GLN A 4 1.00 -3.07 9.13
CA GLN A 4 0.79 -2.10 8.08
C GLN A 4 0.47 -2.85 6.79
N VAL A 5 -0.60 -2.44 6.13
CA VAL A 5 -1.09 -3.07 4.91
C VAL A 5 -1.53 -2.01 3.92
N MET A 6 -1.81 -2.45 2.69
CA MET A 6 -2.39 -1.58 1.67
C MET A 6 -3.84 -1.25 2.02
N ASN A 7 -4.23 0.01 1.86
CA ASN A 7 -5.62 0.42 2.00
C ASN A 7 -6.37 0.11 0.70
N TRP A 8 -6.75 -1.17 0.55
CA TRP A 8 -7.43 -1.66 -0.64
C TRP A 8 -8.76 -0.97 -0.91
N ASP A 9 -9.52 -0.69 0.16
CA ASP A 9 -10.86 -0.11 0.02
C ASP A 9 -10.81 1.27 -0.66
N ALA A 10 -9.71 1.99 -0.52
CA ALA A 10 -9.51 3.28 -1.19
C ALA A 10 -9.27 3.16 -2.71
N LEU A 11 -9.01 1.96 -3.21
CA LEU A 11 -8.78 1.69 -4.64
C LEU A 11 -10.05 1.22 -5.35
N THR A 12 -11.14 1.02 -4.63
CA THR A 12 -12.40 0.53 -5.20
C THR A 12 -12.89 1.47 -6.29
N GLY A 13 -13.19 0.92 -7.47
CA GLY A 13 -13.64 1.70 -8.62
C GLY A 13 -12.53 2.26 -9.50
N LEU A 14 -11.27 2.14 -9.10
CA LEU A 14 -10.14 2.51 -9.93
C LEU A 14 -9.66 1.33 -10.78
N THR A 15 -9.13 1.62 -11.96
CA THR A 15 -8.47 0.62 -12.81
C THR A 15 -6.95 0.74 -12.76
N ALA A 16 -6.44 1.89 -12.36
CA ALA A 16 -5.02 2.18 -12.21
C ALA A 16 -4.81 3.33 -11.22
N TYR A 17 -3.62 3.39 -10.64
CA TYR A 17 -3.21 4.50 -9.78
C TYR A 17 -1.70 4.71 -9.87
N ASP A 18 -1.29 5.96 -10.14
CA ASP A 18 0.12 6.35 -10.15
C ASP A 18 0.47 7.05 -8.83
N PHE A 19 1.47 6.52 -8.12
CA PHE A 19 2.01 7.20 -6.95
C PHE A 19 2.82 8.43 -7.36
N PRO A 20 2.93 9.44 -6.49
CA PRO A 20 3.84 10.54 -6.74
C PRO A 20 5.28 10.03 -6.91
N THR A 21 5.98 10.57 -7.91
CA THR A 21 7.39 10.23 -8.15
C THR A 21 8.24 10.70 -6.98
N ARG A 22 9.15 9.85 -6.52
CA ARG A 22 10.13 10.20 -5.50
C ARG A 22 11.50 10.34 -6.13
N THR A 23 12.22 11.39 -5.74
CA THR A 23 13.63 11.56 -6.12
C THR A 23 14.51 11.04 -5.01
N ILE A 24 15.44 10.15 -5.37
CA ILE A 24 16.43 9.59 -4.45
C ILE A 24 17.78 10.16 -4.85
N THR A 25 18.46 10.81 -3.90
CA THR A 25 19.78 11.40 -4.12
C THR A 25 20.78 10.73 -3.20
N ALA A 26 21.88 10.24 -3.80
CA ALA A 26 22.99 9.64 -3.06
C ALA A 26 24.30 9.87 -3.80
N ALA A 27 25.35 10.24 -3.07
CA ALA A 27 26.70 10.45 -3.60
C ALA A 27 26.76 11.39 -4.83
N GLY A 28 25.91 12.42 -4.83
CA GLY A 28 25.86 13.41 -5.92
C GLY A 28 25.07 12.99 -7.15
N SER A 29 24.50 11.78 -7.14
CA SER A 29 23.63 11.28 -8.20
C SER A 29 22.19 11.26 -7.75
N SER A 30 21.26 11.50 -8.68
CA SER A 30 19.82 11.46 -8.43
C SER A 30 19.15 10.42 -9.33
N ALA A 31 18.16 9.74 -8.78
CA ALA A 31 17.33 8.79 -9.50
C ALA A 31 15.84 9.03 -9.16
N ALA A 32 14.97 8.75 -10.11
CA ALA A 32 13.54 8.85 -9.94
C ALA A 32 12.94 7.46 -9.64
N PHE A 33 12.20 7.37 -8.55
CA PHE A 33 11.49 6.16 -8.16
C PHE A 33 10.02 6.29 -8.50
N HIS A 34 9.55 5.40 -9.38
CA HIS A 34 8.17 5.36 -9.85
C HIS A 34 7.47 4.12 -9.30
N ARG A 35 6.22 4.29 -8.90
CA ARG A 35 5.36 3.21 -8.43
C ARG A 35 3.99 3.40 -9.03
N ARG A 36 3.35 2.30 -9.44
CA ARG A 36 1.98 2.35 -9.95
C ARG A 36 1.26 1.04 -9.73
N TYR A 37 -0.05 1.15 -9.56
CA TYR A 37 -0.96 0.02 -9.64
C TYR A 37 -1.62 0.03 -11.02
N THR A 38 -1.70 -1.13 -11.64
CA THR A 38 -2.42 -1.32 -12.90
C THR A 38 -3.28 -2.57 -12.83
N SER A 39 -4.20 -2.72 -13.77
CA SER A 39 -5.08 -3.89 -13.85
C SER A 39 -5.79 -4.17 -12.52
N ILE A 40 -6.29 -3.11 -11.88
CA ILE A 40 -6.98 -3.23 -10.59
C ILE A 40 -8.34 -3.90 -10.84
N THR A 41 -8.53 -5.04 -10.20
CA THR A 41 -9.78 -5.81 -10.22
C THR A 41 -10.24 -6.08 -8.79
N PRO A 42 -11.46 -6.62 -8.57
CA PRO A 42 -11.89 -6.96 -7.22
C PRO A 42 -11.02 -7.99 -6.48
N SER A 43 -10.18 -8.75 -7.20
CA SER A 43 -9.39 -9.83 -6.62
C SER A 43 -7.89 -9.69 -6.73
N SER A 44 -7.40 -8.76 -7.55
CA SER A 44 -5.95 -8.59 -7.74
C SER A 44 -5.60 -7.25 -8.37
N LEU A 45 -4.33 -6.89 -8.28
CA LEU A 45 -3.76 -5.78 -9.04
C LEU A 45 -2.30 -6.08 -9.36
N HIS A 46 -1.76 -5.37 -10.35
CA HIS A 46 -0.34 -5.40 -10.64
C HIS A 46 0.33 -4.17 -10.01
N PHE A 47 1.39 -4.40 -9.25
CA PHE A 47 2.23 -3.33 -8.71
C PHE A 47 3.54 -3.31 -9.46
N THR A 48 3.77 -2.19 -10.19
CA THR A 48 5.02 -1.95 -10.91
C THR A 48 5.81 -0.88 -10.17
N PHE A 49 7.09 -1.16 -9.93
CA PHE A 49 8.01 -0.20 -9.36
C PHE A 49 9.29 -0.18 -10.18
N SER A 50 9.84 0.99 -10.38
CA SER A 50 10.99 1.20 -11.23
C SER A 50 11.86 2.32 -10.72
N LEU A 51 13.15 2.23 -11.00
CA LEU A 51 14.12 3.25 -10.67
C LEU A 51 14.76 3.74 -11.97
N TRP A 52 14.72 5.04 -12.20
CA TRP A 52 15.19 5.67 -13.41
C TRP A 52 16.29 6.67 -13.12
N GLN A 53 17.31 6.69 -13.97
CA GLN A 53 18.32 7.73 -14.00
C GLN A 53 18.29 8.36 -15.39
N GLU A 54 17.88 9.63 -15.46
CA GLU A 54 17.58 10.32 -16.71
C GLU A 54 16.54 9.52 -17.52
N THR A 55 16.90 9.03 -18.72
CA THR A 55 16.01 8.28 -19.60
C THR A 55 16.24 6.76 -19.52
N SER A 56 17.12 6.31 -18.62
CA SER A 56 17.47 4.89 -18.48
C SER A 56 16.82 4.28 -17.26
N ALA A 57 16.10 3.19 -17.44
CA ALA A 57 15.60 2.37 -16.35
C ALA A 57 16.75 1.56 -15.76
N LEU A 58 17.07 1.79 -14.48
CA LEU A 58 18.08 1.02 -13.76
C LEU A 58 17.51 -0.34 -13.35
N PHE A 59 16.25 -0.37 -12.96
CA PHE A 59 15.48 -1.61 -12.82
C PHE A 59 13.98 -1.32 -12.94
N GLU A 60 13.22 -2.35 -13.25
CA GLU A 60 11.77 -2.32 -13.26
C GLU A 60 11.26 -3.71 -12.93
N GLU A 61 10.31 -3.80 -12.01
CA GLU A 61 9.66 -5.05 -11.64
C GLU A 61 8.16 -4.85 -11.51
N THR A 62 7.42 -5.91 -11.83
CA THR A 62 5.98 -5.99 -11.63
C THR A 62 5.66 -7.23 -10.83
N VAL A 63 4.87 -7.06 -9.76
CA VAL A 63 4.37 -8.17 -8.95
C VAL A 63 2.86 -8.14 -8.92
N THR A 64 2.24 -9.29 -8.79
CA THR A 64 0.80 -9.39 -8.58
C THR A 64 0.51 -9.38 -7.10
N LEU A 65 -0.39 -8.48 -6.68
CA LEU A 65 -0.85 -8.40 -5.29
C LEU A 65 -2.31 -8.85 -5.21
N TYR A 66 -2.63 -9.52 -4.11
CA TYR A 66 -3.97 -10.01 -3.81
C TYR A 66 -4.48 -9.26 -2.58
N PRO A 67 -5.18 -8.13 -2.79
CA PRO A 67 -5.56 -7.26 -1.70
C PRO A 67 -6.59 -7.90 -0.77
N VAL A 68 -6.58 -7.45 0.47
CA VAL A 68 -7.53 -7.87 1.50
C VAL A 68 -8.22 -6.60 2.03
N SER A 69 -9.55 -6.63 2.12
CA SER A 69 -10.32 -5.51 2.66
C SER A 69 -10.13 -5.36 4.17
N LEU A 70 -10.42 -4.18 4.69
CA LEU A 70 -10.42 -3.93 6.13
C LEU A 70 -11.33 -4.91 6.87
N ASP A 71 -12.55 -5.11 6.37
CA ASP A 71 -13.51 -6.04 6.99
C ASP A 71 -12.97 -7.47 7.06
N SER A 72 -12.25 -7.91 6.04
CA SER A 72 -11.62 -9.23 6.03
C SER A 72 -10.51 -9.33 7.07
N TYR A 73 -9.68 -8.30 7.22
CA TYR A 73 -8.65 -8.26 8.27
C TYR A 73 -9.29 -8.33 9.66
N LEU A 74 -10.35 -7.55 9.90
CA LEU A 74 -11.05 -7.55 11.17
C LEU A 74 -11.64 -8.92 11.50
N SER A 75 -12.33 -9.53 10.53
CA SER A 75 -12.97 -10.85 10.72
C SER A 75 -11.95 -11.96 10.98
N LEU A 76 -10.85 -11.98 10.23
CA LEU A 76 -9.79 -12.98 10.42
C LEU A 76 -9.15 -12.87 11.80
N HIS A 77 -8.88 -11.64 12.26
CA HIS A 77 -8.29 -11.44 13.59
C HIS A 77 -9.27 -11.79 14.70
N GLU A 78 -10.54 -11.43 14.56
CA GLU A 78 -11.57 -11.77 15.53
C GLU A 78 -11.69 -13.28 15.68
N THR A 79 -11.71 -14.02 14.58
CA THR A 79 -11.73 -15.48 14.58
C THR A 79 -10.52 -16.07 15.32
N ALA A 80 -9.37 -15.42 15.25
CA ALA A 80 -8.15 -15.84 15.93
C ALA A 80 -8.06 -15.35 17.40
N GLY A 81 -9.08 -14.68 17.90
CA GLY A 81 -9.12 -14.18 19.28
C GLY A 81 -8.53 -12.78 19.50
N PHE A 82 -8.36 -12.02 18.43
CA PHE A 82 -7.89 -10.63 18.51
C PHE A 82 -9.04 -9.65 18.26
N ARG A 83 -8.98 -8.50 18.89
CA ARG A 83 -9.90 -7.39 18.61
C ARG A 83 -9.13 -6.19 18.09
N CYS A 84 -9.72 -5.45 17.18
CA CYS A 84 -9.15 -4.22 16.65
C CYS A 84 -9.31 -3.09 17.68
N GLU A 85 -8.21 -2.46 18.04
CA GLU A 85 -8.21 -1.26 18.90
C GLU A 85 -8.16 0.03 18.10
N GLY A 86 -7.73 -0.02 16.83
CA GLY A 86 -7.71 1.14 15.97
C GLY A 86 -7.23 0.84 14.57
N ALA A 87 -7.63 1.70 13.65
CA ALA A 87 -7.20 1.70 12.25
C ALA A 87 -6.77 3.12 11.90
N TYR A 88 -5.56 3.27 11.38
CA TYR A 88 -4.93 4.57 11.17
C TYR A 88 -4.30 4.61 9.77
N SER A 89 -4.02 5.82 9.27
CA SER A 89 -3.34 5.98 7.98
C SER A 89 -1.82 5.85 8.07
N ASP A 90 -1.25 6.01 9.26
CA ASP A 90 0.19 5.93 9.52
C ASP A 90 0.48 5.54 10.97
N PHE A 91 1.76 5.38 11.28
CA PHE A 91 2.21 5.03 12.63
C PHE A 91 2.15 6.19 13.64
N SER A 92 1.83 7.40 13.19
CA SER A 92 1.64 8.56 14.07
C SER A 92 0.22 8.64 14.63
N GLY A 93 -0.66 7.73 14.25
CA GLY A 93 -2.04 7.68 14.73
C GLY A 93 -2.98 8.63 14.00
N ASN A 94 -2.63 9.10 12.82
CA ASN A 94 -3.55 9.90 12.00
C ASN A 94 -4.74 9.04 11.56
N PRO A 95 -5.94 9.63 11.52
CA PRO A 95 -7.14 8.88 11.12
C PRO A 95 -7.00 8.22 9.76
N LEU A 96 -7.62 7.06 9.61
CA LEU A 96 -7.66 6.34 8.34
C LEU A 96 -8.27 7.23 7.25
N ARG A 97 -7.59 7.31 6.11
CA ARG A 97 -8.02 8.12 4.97
C ARG A 97 -8.46 7.22 3.83
N ASP A 98 -9.54 7.59 3.18
CA ASP A 98 -10.04 6.91 1.98
C ASP A 98 -9.39 7.50 0.73
N LEU A 99 -8.07 7.49 0.68
CA LEU A 99 -7.27 8.02 -0.42
C LEU A 99 -6.43 6.92 -1.05
N PRO A 100 -6.43 6.81 -2.39
CA PRO A 100 -5.57 5.86 -3.09
C PRO A 100 -4.09 6.06 -2.72
N GLY A 101 -3.35 4.97 -2.63
CA GLY A 101 -1.93 5.00 -2.32
C GLY A 101 -1.58 5.23 -0.86
N THR A 102 -2.56 5.41 0.01
CA THR A 102 -2.31 5.47 1.45
C THR A 102 -2.18 4.06 2.02
N GLY A 103 -1.34 3.92 3.05
CA GLY A 103 -1.27 2.70 3.83
C GLY A 103 -2.40 2.64 4.86
N MET A 104 -2.44 1.51 5.55
CA MET A 104 -3.37 1.29 6.63
C MET A 104 -2.62 0.61 7.78
N VAL A 105 -2.65 1.21 8.96
CA VAL A 105 -2.03 0.66 10.16
C VAL A 105 -3.13 0.15 11.08
N LEU A 106 -3.12 -1.13 11.36
CA LEU A 106 -4.10 -1.79 12.21
C LEU A 106 -3.46 -2.20 13.52
N VAL A 107 -4.14 -1.93 14.62
CA VAL A 107 -3.69 -2.28 15.97
C VAL A 107 -4.68 -3.26 16.57
N PHE A 108 -4.17 -4.42 16.96
CA PHE A 108 -4.97 -5.49 17.54
C PHE A 108 -4.47 -5.86 18.91
N ARG A 109 -5.40 -6.25 19.78
CA ARG A 109 -5.10 -6.82 21.09
C ARG A 109 -5.74 -8.20 21.20
N LYS A 110 -4.97 -9.15 21.71
CA LYS A 110 -5.50 -10.46 22.06
C LYS A 110 -6.35 -10.33 23.31
N GLY A 111 -7.57 -10.78 23.22
CA GLY A 111 -8.51 -10.60 24.33
C GLY A 111 -9.32 -11.82 24.63
#